data_81accf05c8355cf6c7f61964f3f79c7a
#
_entry.id   81accf05c8355cf6c7f61964f3f79c7a
#
_cell.length_a   1.000
_cell.length_b   1.000
_cell.length_c   1.000
_cell.angle_alpha   90.00
_cell.angle_beta   90.00
_cell.angle_gamma   90.00
#
_symmetry.space_group_name_H-M   'P 1'
#
loop_
_entity.id
_entity.type
_entity.pdbx_description
1 polymer ?
#
loop_
_entity_poly.entity_id
_entity_poly.type
_entity_poly.pdbx_seq_one_letter_code
_entity_poly.pdbx_strand_id
1 'polypeptide(L)'
;GRVMSVNKGALDLLDDDELAYVMAHEISHGEHKDIVNGLKKQVGLSTAVSLAAGGGGNAAILSNIAGNYMENQVFTMGQEKAADELGFKILSESPYNVGGAAASMAVLRNKYGDLYREGLNQVFSPNNHPKTSSRVKDNIDRMYTYSGNHVTVDNGAVFVNGMNIYSPANSGRYTGEERAYFMAGKLARLYHNGQI
;
A
#
# COMPACT_ATOMS: atom_id res chain seq x y z
N GLY A 1 -21.28 -8.48 -4.05
CA GLY A 1 -20.36 -7.82 -4.98
C GLY A 1 -19.20 -7.23 -4.20
N ARG A 2 -18.03 -7.18 -4.81
CA ARG A 2 -16.86 -6.52 -4.21
C ARG A 2 -16.98 -5.01 -4.49
N VAL A 3 -17.03 -4.21 -3.44
CA VAL A 3 -17.10 -2.75 -3.54
C VAL A 3 -15.85 -2.18 -2.86
N MET A 4 -15.20 -1.25 -3.53
CA MET A 4 -14.10 -0.45 -2.99
C MET A 4 -14.57 1.00 -2.90
N SER A 5 -14.32 1.64 -1.77
CA SER A 5 -14.57 3.06 -1.58
C SER A 5 -13.23 3.79 -1.53
N VAL A 6 -13.09 4.85 -2.31
CA VAL A 6 -11.91 5.72 -2.30
C VAL A 6 -12.27 7.01 -1.57
N ASN A 7 -11.48 7.37 -0.56
CA ASN A 7 -11.68 8.59 0.19
C ASN A 7 -11.32 9.81 -0.68
N LYS A 8 -12.14 10.89 -0.60
CA LYS A 8 -11.87 12.14 -1.31
C LYS A 8 -10.48 12.71 -1.01
N GLY A 9 -10.01 12.58 0.24
CA GLY A 9 -8.67 13.03 0.62
C GLY A 9 -7.55 12.31 -0.12
N ALA A 10 -7.72 11.02 -0.45
CA ALA A 10 -6.77 10.29 -1.28
C ALA A 10 -6.78 10.79 -2.74
N LEU A 11 -7.97 11.06 -3.29
CA LEU A 11 -8.13 11.63 -4.64
C LEU A 11 -7.52 13.03 -4.75
N ASP A 12 -7.61 13.83 -3.70
CA ASP A 12 -7.04 15.19 -3.67
C ASP A 12 -5.51 15.19 -3.47
N LEU A 13 -4.98 14.15 -2.84
CA LEU A 13 -3.57 14.06 -2.43
C LEU A 13 -2.68 13.34 -3.45
N LEU A 14 -3.19 12.25 -4.04
CA LEU A 14 -2.44 11.35 -4.90
C LEU A 14 -2.73 11.63 -6.37
N ASP A 15 -1.73 11.44 -7.23
CA ASP A 15 -1.96 11.40 -8.66
C ASP A 15 -2.43 10.00 -9.13
N ASP A 16 -2.67 9.85 -10.43
CA ASP A 16 -3.20 8.62 -10.99
C ASP A 16 -2.28 7.40 -10.80
N ASP A 17 -0.96 7.59 -10.93
CA ASP A 17 0.03 6.52 -10.76
C ASP A 17 0.17 6.11 -9.29
N GLU A 18 0.15 7.08 -8.38
CA GLU A 18 0.17 6.88 -6.93
C GLU A 18 -1.12 6.21 -6.45
N LEU A 19 -2.26 6.70 -6.92
CA LEU A 19 -3.58 6.16 -6.58
C LEU A 19 -3.73 4.72 -7.12
N ALA A 20 -3.22 4.44 -8.32
CA ALA A 20 -3.26 3.11 -8.90
C ALA A 20 -2.55 2.07 -8.01
N TYR A 21 -1.41 2.43 -7.41
CA TYR A 21 -0.75 1.54 -6.45
C TYR A 21 -1.59 1.34 -5.18
N VAL A 22 -2.13 2.41 -4.61
CA VAL A 22 -2.98 2.32 -3.41
C VAL A 22 -4.18 1.42 -3.67
N MET A 23 -4.84 1.59 -4.81
CA MET A 23 -5.96 0.72 -5.20
C MET A 23 -5.52 -0.74 -5.39
N ALA A 24 -4.36 -0.98 -6.01
CA ALA A 24 -3.81 -2.31 -6.18
C ALA A 24 -3.50 -2.99 -4.84
N HIS A 25 -2.98 -2.25 -3.86
CA HIS A 25 -2.75 -2.70 -2.50
C HIS A 25 -4.07 -3.12 -1.83
N GLU A 26 -5.11 -2.30 -1.89
CA GLU A 26 -6.43 -2.61 -1.32
C GLU A 26 -7.10 -3.82 -2.01
N ILE A 27 -6.97 -3.93 -3.34
CA ILE A 27 -7.43 -5.10 -4.09
C ILE A 27 -6.74 -6.38 -3.58
N SER A 28 -5.45 -6.27 -3.24
CA SER A 28 -4.66 -7.40 -2.75
C SER A 28 -5.18 -7.96 -1.42
N HIS A 29 -5.59 -7.11 -0.49
CA HIS A 29 -6.28 -7.55 0.74
C HIS A 29 -7.58 -8.29 0.42
N GLY A 30 -8.32 -7.84 -0.58
CA GLY A 30 -9.53 -8.50 -1.08
C GLY A 30 -9.24 -9.89 -1.68
N GLU A 31 -8.19 -10.02 -2.46
CA GLU A 31 -7.76 -11.29 -3.07
C GLU A 31 -7.25 -12.29 -2.02
N HIS A 32 -6.50 -11.83 -1.04
CA HIS A 32 -6.05 -12.66 0.10
C HIS A 32 -7.20 -13.00 1.07
N LYS A 33 -8.38 -12.38 0.90
CA LYS A 33 -9.53 -12.51 1.81
C LYS A 33 -9.19 -12.15 3.26
N ASP A 34 -8.28 -11.22 3.46
CA ASP A 34 -7.76 -10.84 4.77
C ASP A 34 -8.86 -10.40 5.72
N ILE A 35 -9.80 -9.59 5.24
CA ILE A 35 -10.99 -9.16 5.99
C ILE A 35 -11.86 -10.34 6.41
N VAL A 36 -12.15 -11.24 5.46
CA VAL A 36 -13.01 -12.41 5.72
C VAL A 36 -12.34 -13.37 6.69
N ASN A 37 -11.05 -13.61 6.55
CA ASN A 37 -10.29 -14.49 7.42
C ASN A 37 -10.15 -13.91 8.83
N GLY A 38 -9.90 -12.61 8.96
CA GLY A 38 -9.87 -11.91 10.23
C GLY A 38 -11.22 -11.93 10.93
N LEU A 39 -12.31 -11.67 10.21
CA LEU A 39 -13.68 -11.74 10.74
C LEU A 39 -14.03 -13.15 11.22
N LYS A 40 -13.70 -14.18 10.43
CA LYS A 40 -13.92 -15.59 10.84
C LYS A 40 -13.18 -15.93 12.12
N LYS A 41 -11.93 -15.47 12.27
CA LYS A 41 -11.14 -15.69 13.47
C LYS A 41 -11.77 -15.00 14.68
N GLN A 42 -12.24 -13.78 14.54
CA GLN A 42 -12.85 -13.01 15.62
C GLN A 42 -14.23 -13.56 16.00
N VAL A 43 -15.05 -13.93 15.03
CA VAL A 43 -16.35 -14.58 15.27
C VAL A 43 -16.16 -15.95 15.94
N GLY A 44 -15.20 -16.76 15.48
CA GLY A 44 -14.89 -18.04 16.11
C GLY A 44 -14.47 -17.89 17.56
N LEU A 45 -13.63 -16.89 17.86
CA LEU A 45 -13.19 -16.61 19.23
C LEU A 45 -14.34 -16.13 20.13
N SER A 46 -15.20 -15.22 19.64
CA SER A 46 -16.34 -14.69 20.40
C SER A 46 -17.44 -15.73 20.60
N THR A 47 -17.65 -16.61 19.62
CA THR A 47 -18.59 -17.74 19.76
C THR A 47 -18.10 -18.71 20.84
N ALA A 48 -16.81 -19.01 20.87
CA ALA A 48 -16.23 -19.84 21.91
C ALA A 48 -16.39 -19.23 23.33
N VAL A 49 -16.15 -17.91 23.45
CA VAL A 49 -16.32 -17.17 24.71
C VAL A 49 -17.78 -17.11 25.13
N SER A 50 -18.72 -16.86 24.22
CA SER A 50 -20.16 -16.78 24.54
C SER A 50 -20.76 -18.16 24.90
N LEU A 51 -20.30 -19.24 24.29
CA LEU A 51 -20.66 -20.61 24.67
C LEU A 51 -20.14 -20.96 26.07
N ALA A 52 -18.93 -20.55 26.42
CA ALA A 52 -18.35 -20.74 27.74
C ALA A 52 -19.08 -19.93 28.84
N ALA A 53 -19.67 -18.78 28.48
CA ALA A 53 -20.41 -17.90 29.37
C ALA A 53 -21.92 -18.22 29.48
N GLY A 54 -22.45 -19.24 28.77
CA GLY A 54 -23.85 -19.69 28.86
C GLY A 54 -24.88 -18.72 28.22
N GLY A 55 -24.47 -17.85 27.32
CA GLY A 55 -25.31 -16.78 26.77
C GLY A 55 -25.98 -17.11 25.43
N GLY A 56 -27.30 -16.99 25.38
CA GLY A 56 -28.12 -17.13 24.18
C GLY A 56 -28.48 -15.77 23.55
N GLY A 57 -27.59 -15.16 22.79
CA GLY A 57 -27.83 -13.87 22.11
C GLY A 57 -26.96 -13.63 20.88
N ASN A 58 -26.73 -14.69 20.10
CA ASN A 58 -25.66 -14.76 19.13
C ASN A 58 -25.76 -13.78 17.94
N ALA A 59 -26.96 -13.42 17.45
CA ALA A 59 -27.09 -12.62 16.23
C ALA A 59 -26.72 -11.15 16.43
N ALA A 60 -27.12 -10.52 17.53
CA ALA A 60 -26.79 -9.13 17.83
C ALA A 60 -25.29 -8.97 18.17
N ILE A 61 -24.72 -9.93 18.89
CA ILE A 61 -23.28 -9.96 19.20
C ILE A 61 -22.45 -10.10 17.93
N LEU A 62 -22.85 -11.02 17.03
CA LEU A 62 -22.16 -11.22 15.74
C LEU A 62 -22.25 -9.99 14.84
N SER A 63 -23.40 -9.31 14.81
CA SER A 63 -23.58 -8.06 14.04
C SER A 63 -22.70 -6.94 14.58
N ASN A 64 -22.62 -6.77 15.92
CA ASN A 64 -21.76 -5.75 16.53
C ASN A 64 -20.26 -6.06 16.32
N ILE A 65 -19.85 -7.32 16.39
CA ILE A 65 -18.48 -7.74 16.14
C ILE A 65 -18.11 -7.50 14.67
N ALA A 66 -18.99 -7.84 13.74
CA ALA A 66 -18.78 -7.60 12.33
C ALA A 66 -18.68 -6.09 12.02
N GLY A 67 -19.57 -5.26 12.61
CA GLY A 67 -19.54 -3.81 12.48
C GLY A 67 -18.22 -3.23 13.01
N ASN A 68 -17.86 -3.55 14.24
CA ASN A 68 -16.62 -3.08 14.86
C ASN A 68 -15.36 -3.56 14.11
N TYR A 69 -15.39 -4.79 13.58
CA TYR A 69 -14.27 -5.29 12.78
C TYR A 69 -14.12 -4.54 11.47
N MET A 70 -15.23 -4.24 10.78
CA MET A 70 -15.23 -3.47 9.53
C MET A 70 -14.77 -2.01 9.74
N GLU A 71 -15.08 -1.42 10.90
CA GLU A 71 -14.66 -0.06 11.24
C GLU A 71 -13.20 0.02 11.73
N ASN A 72 -12.69 -1.05 12.35
CA ASN A 72 -11.36 -1.09 12.98
C ASN A 72 -10.48 -2.20 12.38
N GLN A 73 -10.47 -2.31 11.06
CA GLN A 73 -9.66 -3.33 10.38
C GLN A 73 -8.17 -3.15 10.71
N VAL A 74 -7.59 -4.18 11.28
CA VAL A 74 -6.15 -4.23 11.60
C VAL A 74 -5.56 -5.42 10.89
N PHE A 75 -4.75 -5.16 9.87
CA PHE A 75 -3.98 -6.19 9.19
C PHE A 75 -2.67 -6.46 9.92
N THR A 76 -2.20 -7.70 9.87
CA THR A 76 -0.88 -8.03 10.40
C THR A 76 0.22 -7.48 9.49
N MET A 77 1.43 -7.29 10.03
CA MET A 77 2.61 -6.91 9.25
C MET A 77 2.84 -7.84 8.06
N GLY A 78 2.56 -9.14 8.21
CA GLY A 78 2.68 -10.12 7.13
C GLY A 78 1.64 -9.91 6.03
N GLN A 79 0.39 -9.59 6.39
CA GLN A 79 -0.67 -9.27 5.43
C GLN A 79 -0.38 -7.99 4.67
N GLU A 80 0.10 -6.95 5.35
CA GLU A 80 0.52 -5.70 4.72
C GLU A 80 1.65 -5.92 3.71
N LYS A 81 2.68 -6.67 4.10
CA LYS A 81 3.80 -6.99 3.21
C LYS A 81 3.34 -7.79 1.99
N ALA A 82 2.46 -8.77 2.18
CA ALA A 82 1.89 -9.55 1.08
C ALA A 82 1.00 -8.68 0.17
N ALA A 83 0.24 -7.74 0.74
CA ALA A 83 -0.57 -6.79 -0.03
C ALA A 83 0.29 -5.79 -0.82
N ASP A 84 1.39 -5.32 -0.25
CA ASP A 84 2.37 -4.49 -0.96
C ASP A 84 3.03 -5.23 -2.13
N GLU A 85 3.39 -6.49 -1.94
CA GLU A 85 4.01 -7.33 -2.97
C GLU A 85 3.04 -7.59 -4.14
N LEU A 86 1.83 -8.04 -3.84
CA LEU A 86 0.80 -8.27 -4.86
C LEU A 86 0.34 -6.97 -5.50
N GLY A 87 0.22 -5.89 -4.72
CA GLY A 87 -0.11 -4.55 -5.21
C GLY A 87 0.92 -4.03 -6.21
N PHE A 88 2.22 -4.21 -5.93
CA PHE A 88 3.28 -3.86 -6.89
C PHE A 88 3.19 -4.71 -8.16
N LYS A 89 2.91 -6.01 -8.04
CA LYS A 89 2.72 -6.90 -9.19
C LYS A 89 1.55 -6.43 -10.06
N ILE A 90 0.39 -6.15 -9.48
CA ILE A 90 -0.79 -5.62 -10.19
C ILE A 90 -0.44 -4.32 -10.91
N LEU A 91 0.24 -3.39 -10.23
CA LEU A 91 0.69 -2.13 -10.82
C LEU A 91 1.64 -2.37 -12.00
N SER A 92 2.58 -3.30 -11.87
CA SER A 92 3.57 -3.60 -12.91
C SER A 92 2.95 -4.18 -14.20
N GLU A 93 1.83 -4.87 -14.07
CA GLU A 93 1.03 -5.43 -15.17
C GLU A 93 0.02 -4.42 -15.75
N SER A 94 -0.12 -3.25 -15.16
CA SER A 94 -1.02 -2.17 -15.58
C SER A 94 -0.29 -1.13 -16.46
N PRO A 95 -0.99 -0.22 -17.13
CA PRO A 95 -0.37 0.89 -17.87
C PRO A 95 0.24 1.97 -16.98
N TYR A 96 -0.05 1.98 -15.69
CA TYR A 96 0.43 2.97 -14.74
C TYR A 96 1.93 2.83 -14.45
N ASN A 97 2.54 3.91 -14.00
CA ASN A 97 3.97 3.96 -13.70
C ASN A 97 4.29 3.18 -12.40
N VAL A 98 5.20 2.21 -12.48
CA VAL A 98 5.60 1.42 -11.30
C VAL A 98 6.27 2.25 -10.21
N GLY A 99 6.82 3.42 -10.55
CA GLY A 99 7.33 4.39 -9.59
C GLY A 99 6.25 4.96 -8.65
N GLY A 100 4.98 4.89 -9.04
CA GLY A 100 3.84 5.28 -8.22
C GLY A 100 3.77 4.52 -6.89
N ALA A 101 4.33 3.32 -6.82
CA ALA A 101 4.39 2.53 -5.58
C ALA A 101 5.27 3.21 -4.50
N ALA A 102 6.48 3.64 -4.86
CA ALA A 102 7.34 4.36 -3.93
C ALA A 102 6.85 5.81 -3.71
N ALA A 103 6.38 6.48 -4.77
CA ALA A 103 5.89 7.85 -4.72
C ALA A 103 4.69 8.00 -3.78
N SER A 104 3.68 7.13 -3.87
CA SER A 104 2.51 7.17 -2.98
C SER A 104 2.89 7.05 -1.50
N MET A 105 3.82 6.14 -1.17
CA MET A 105 4.31 6.00 0.19
C MET A 105 5.11 7.21 0.66
N ALA A 106 5.90 7.85 -0.22
CA ALA A 106 6.61 9.08 0.08
C ALA A 106 5.65 10.26 0.33
N VAL A 107 4.60 10.41 -0.48
CA VAL A 107 3.55 11.42 -0.28
C VAL A 107 2.87 11.24 1.07
N LEU A 108 2.48 10.01 1.41
CA LEU A 108 1.85 9.70 2.68
C LEU A 108 2.78 9.97 3.87
N ARG A 109 4.05 9.59 3.77
CA ARG A 109 5.06 9.90 4.78
C ARG A 109 5.24 11.40 4.97
N ASN A 110 5.32 12.16 3.89
CA ASN A 110 5.52 13.61 3.92
C ASN A 110 4.30 14.33 4.50
N LYS A 111 3.09 13.82 4.25
CA LYS A 111 1.84 14.40 4.75
C LYS A 111 1.57 14.06 6.22
N TYR A 112 1.80 12.82 6.63
CA TYR A 112 1.32 12.28 7.89
C TYR A 112 2.45 11.83 8.83
N GLY A 113 3.71 11.86 8.38
CA GLY A 113 4.86 11.36 9.12
C GLY A 113 5.07 9.86 8.98
N ASP A 114 6.16 9.38 9.56
CA ASP A 114 6.59 7.96 9.45
C ASP A 114 5.87 7.04 10.44
N LEU A 115 5.23 7.63 11.46
CA LEU A 115 4.45 6.92 12.48
C LEU A 115 2.97 7.25 12.33
N TYR A 116 2.28 6.34 11.78
CA TYR A 116 0.86 6.33 11.51
C TYR A 116 -0.03 6.39 12.75
N ARG A 117 -0.32 7.54 13.29
CA ARG A 117 -1.28 7.54 14.40
C ARG A 117 -2.62 8.24 14.17
N GLU A 118 -2.73 9.20 13.26
CA GLU A 118 -3.99 9.98 13.21
C GLU A 118 -4.56 10.33 11.83
N GLY A 119 -3.77 10.26 10.75
CA GLY A 119 -4.24 10.74 9.43
C GLY A 119 -4.72 9.66 8.47
N LEU A 120 -4.25 8.44 8.61
CA LEU A 120 -4.55 7.34 7.69
C LEU A 120 -5.68 6.42 8.15
N ASN A 121 -6.23 6.63 9.33
CA ASN A 121 -7.49 6.00 9.75
C ASN A 121 -8.63 6.21 8.74
N GLN A 122 -8.46 7.14 7.81
CA GLN A 122 -9.43 7.44 6.76
C GLN A 122 -9.06 6.83 5.40
N VAL A 123 -7.82 6.37 5.21
CA VAL A 123 -7.34 5.80 3.94
C VAL A 123 -6.91 4.34 4.11
N PHE A 124 -6.29 4.01 5.24
CA PHE A 124 -5.87 2.67 5.62
C PHE A 124 -6.24 2.39 7.07
N SER A 125 -6.38 1.15 7.45
CA SER A 125 -6.71 0.72 8.81
C SER A 125 -5.61 1.04 9.83
N PRO A 126 -5.95 1.46 11.06
CA PRO A 126 -5.12 2.37 11.86
C PRO A 126 -3.94 1.82 12.68
N ASN A 127 -3.69 0.54 12.82
CA ASN A 127 -2.88 0.13 13.97
C ASN A 127 -1.69 -0.82 13.76
N ASN A 128 -1.39 -1.33 12.57
CA ASN A 128 -0.28 -2.27 12.37
C ASN A 128 0.41 -2.20 11.00
N HIS A 129 0.43 -1.04 10.35
CA HIS A 129 1.18 -0.90 9.11
C HIS A 129 2.68 -0.78 9.39
N PRO A 130 3.57 -1.35 8.55
CA PRO A 130 4.98 -1.07 8.58
C PRO A 130 5.22 0.44 8.43
N LYS A 131 6.34 0.94 8.97
CA LYS A 131 6.73 2.35 8.77
C LYS A 131 6.71 2.69 7.29
N THR A 132 6.20 3.87 6.95
CA THR A 132 6.07 4.29 5.54
C THR A 132 7.41 4.39 4.85
N SER A 133 8.47 4.83 5.57
CA SER A 133 9.85 4.83 5.06
C SER A 133 10.34 3.43 4.68
N SER A 134 10.00 2.39 5.45
CA SER A 134 10.31 1.00 5.09
C SER A 134 9.58 0.57 3.81
N ARG A 135 8.31 0.95 3.66
CA ARG A 135 7.51 0.62 2.47
C ARG A 135 8.01 1.36 1.23
N VAL A 136 8.48 2.62 1.37
CA VAL A 136 9.19 3.33 0.29
C VAL A 136 10.39 2.52 -0.17
N LYS A 137 11.26 2.12 0.78
CA LYS A 137 12.45 1.32 0.47
C LYS A 137 12.10 -0.01 -0.20
N ASP A 138 11.15 -0.75 0.35
CA ASP A 138 10.71 -2.04 -0.20
C ASP A 138 10.19 -1.89 -1.65
N ASN A 139 9.49 -0.80 -1.96
CA ASN A 139 9.01 -0.52 -3.32
C ASN A 139 10.15 -0.10 -4.27
N ILE A 140 11.18 0.59 -3.79
CA ILE A 140 12.41 0.84 -4.55
C ILE A 140 13.10 -0.49 -4.89
N ASP A 141 13.24 -1.38 -3.90
CA ASP A 141 13.87 -2.69 -4.08
C ASP A 141 13.09 -3.58 -5.06
N ARG A 142 11.73 -3.53 -5.02
CA ARG A 142 10.86 -4.21 -6.01
C ARG A 142 11.05 -3.65 -7.42
N MET A 143 11.12 -2.32 -7.54
CA MET A 143 11.36 -1.66 -8.82
C MET A 143 12.75 -2.00 -9.38
N TYR A 144 13.77 -2.07 -8.52
CA TYR A 144 15.11 -2.51 -8.88
C TYR A 144 15.08 -3.93 -9.48
N THR A 145 14.46 -4.88 -8.76
CA THR A 145 14.28 -6.25 -9.23
C THR A 145 13.48 -6.31 -10.54
N TYR A 146 12.39 -5.57 -10.64
CA TYR A 146 11.56 -5.47 -11.84
C TYR A 146 12.33 -4.99 -13.07
N SER A 147 13.26 -4.06 -12.88
CA SER A 147 14.13 -3.55 -13.96
C SER A 147 15.25 -4.52 -14.37
N GLY A 148 15.32 -5.72 -13.80
CA GLY A 148 16.45 -6.63 -13.99
C GLY A 148 17.71 -6.17 -13.26
N ASN A 149 17.58 -5.49 -12.14
CA ASN A 149 18.63 -4.93 -11.29
C ASN A 149 19.40 -3.76 -11.94
N HIS A 150 18.74 -3.00 -12.79
CA HIS A 150 19.35 -1.88 -13.48
C HIS A 150 19.04 -0.52 -12.87
N VAL A 151 17.81 -0.29 -12.40
CA VAL A 151 17.30 1.03 -12.01
C VAL A 151 16.97 1.08 -10.52
N THR A 152 17.54 2.05 -9.81
CA THR A 152 17.20 2.29 -8.40
C THR A 152 17.12 3.79 -8.11
N VAL A 153 16.63 4.14 -6.93
CA VAL A 153 16.62 5.51 -6.40
C VAL A 153 17.29 5.52 -5.04
N ASP A 154 18.22 6.42 -4.84
CA ASP A 154 18.85 6.66 -3.55
C ASP A 154 18.92 8.18 -3.30
N ASN A 155 18.54 8.59 -2.09
CA ASN A 155 18.51 10.01 -1.68
C ASN A 155 17.86 10.96 -2.70
N GLY A 156 16.74 10.53 -3.33
CA GLY A 156 16.02 11.32 -4.32
C GLY A 156 16.72 11.43 -5.69
N ALA A 157 17.78 10.67 -5.93
CA ALA A 157 18.48 10.60 -7.19
C ALA A 157 18.26 9.23 -7.88
N VAL A 158 18.14 9.24 -9.20
CA VAL A 158 17.96 8.05 -10.03
C VAL A 158 19.33 7.51 -10.45
N PHE A 159 19.52 6.23 -10.22
CA PHE A 159 20.72 5.50 -10.64
C PHE A 159 20.37 4.44 -11.68
N VAL A 160 21.20 4.34 -12.70
CA VAL A 160 21.15 3.27 -13.70
C VAL A 160 22.51 2.61 -13.76
N ASN A 161 22.56 1.31 -13.55
CA ASN A 161 23.81 0.54 -13.49
C ASN A 161 24.83 1.14 -12.51
N GLY A 162 24.36 1.66 -11.38
CA GLY A 162 25.17 2.29 -10.34
C GLY A 162 25.61 3.74 -10.64
N MET A 163 25.25 4.29 -11.78
CA MET A 163 25.59 5.70 -12.13
C MET A 163 24.38 6.60 -11.84
N ASN A 164 24.61 7.71 -11.14
CA ASN A 164 23.61 8.76 -10.99
C ASN A 164 23.36 9.43 -12.35
N ILE A 165 22.13 9.33 -12.84
CA ILE A 165 21.75 9.93 -14.13
C ILE A 165 20.78 11.09 -13.99
N TYR A 166 20.12 11.23 -12.84
CA TYR A 166 19.09 12.26 -12.65
C TYR A 166 18.86 12.56 -11.17
N SER A 167 18.98 13.82 -10.81
CA SER A 167 18.72 14.33 -9.46
C SER A 167 17.73 15.50 -9.56
N PRO A 168 16.41 15.22 -9.56
CA PRO A 168 15.41 16.25 -9.81
C PRO A 168 15.21 17.19 -8.63
N ALA A 169 14.96 18.46 -8.91
CA ALA A 169 14.43 19.42 -7.94
C ALA A 169 12.91 19.31 -7.81
N ASN A 170 12.34 19.94 -6.78
CA ASN A 170 10.89 20.10 -6.66
C ASN A 170 10.32 20.88 -7.85
N SER A 171 9.13 20.52 -8.30
CA SER A 171 8.44 21.21 -9.39
C SER A 171 6.93 21.05 -9.28
N GLY A 172 6.22 22.17 -9.22
CA GLY A 172 4.77 22.17 -9.02
C GLY A 172 4.40 21.50 -7.71
N ARG A 173 3.48 20.53 -7.76
CA ARG A 173 3.05 19.75 -6.58
C ARG A 173 4.03 18.64 -6.18
N TYR A 174 4.96 18.29 -7.05
CA TYR A 174 5.84 17.13 -6.86
C TYR A 174 7.15 17.52 -6.19
N THR A 175 7.58 16.75 -5.22
CA THR A 175 8.93 16.82 -4.67
C THR A 175 9.94 16.25 -5.66
N GLY A 176 11.22 16.59 -5.48
CA GLY A 176 12.30 15.96 -6.24
C GLY A 176 12.31 14.44 -6.07
N GLU A 177 12.03 13.97 -4.86
CA GLU A 177 11.94 12.56 -4.54
C GLU A 177 10.84 11.84 -5.34
N GLU A 178 9.60 12.37 -5.37
CA GLU A 178 8.51 11.81 -6.19
C GLU A 178 8.87 11.78 -7.67
N ARG A 179 9.48 12.86 -8.17
CA ARG A 179 9.94 12.95 -9.56
C ARG A 179 11.03 11.93 -9.89
N ALA A 180 11.91 11.64 -8.93
CA ALA A 180 12.91 10.58 -9.08
C ALA A 180 12.23 9.21 -9.22
N TYR A 181 11.23 8.90 -8.38
CA TYR A 181 10.49 7.64 -8.47
C TYR A 181 9.76 7.48 -9.80
N PHE A 182 9.10 8.51 -10.31
CA PHE A 182 8.43 8.46 -11.62
C PHE A 182 9.41 8.27 -12.77
N MET A 183 10.55 8.94 -12.75
CA MET A 183 11.59 8.73 -13.78
C MET A 183 12.14 7.29 -13.69
N ALA A 184 12.48 6.84 -12.49
CA ALA A 184 12.97 5.49 -12.27
C ALA A 184 11.97 4.43 -12.72
N GLY A 185 10.68 4.61 -12.42
CA GLY A 185 9.62 3.68 -12.84
C GLY A 185 9.49 3.57 -14.36
N LYS A 186 9.60 4.68 -15.08
CA LYS A 186 9.61 4.67 -16.57
C LYS A 186 10.81 3.91 -17.11
N LEU A 187 12.01 4.19 -16.58
CA LEU A 187 13.23 3.50 -16.99
C LEU A 187 13.18 2.02 -16.64
N ALA A 188 12.70 1.68 -15.43
CA ALA A 188 12.54 0.30 -14.99
C ALA A 188 11.64 -0.51 -15.95
N ARG A 189 10.55 0.10 -16.43
CA ARG A 189 9.66 -0.54 -17.42
C ARG A 189 10.35 -0.74 -18.78
N LEU A 190 11.15 0.22 -19.23
CA LEU A 190 11.91 0.08 -20.48
C LEU A 190 12.91 -1.08 -20.39
N TYR A 191 13.64 -1.18 -19.29
CA TYR A 191 14.53 -2.33 -19.03
C TYR A 191 13.77 -3.63 -18.95
N HIS A 192 12.67 -3.67 -18.18
CA HIS A 192 11.84 -4.88 -18.05
C HIS A 192 11.33 -5.39 -19.39
N ASN A 193 10.97 -4.49 -20.29
CA ASN A 193 10.46 -4.81 -21.63
C ASN A 193 11.58 -5.07 -22.65
N GLY A 194 12.84 -4.98 -22.28
CA GLY A 194 13.98 -5.13 -23.20
C GLY A 194 14.05 -4.04 -24.28
N GLN A 195 13.61 -2.82 -23.95
CA GLN A 195 13.62 -1.69 -24.87
C GLN A 195 14.90 -0.84 -24.75
N ILE A 196 15.65 -1.02 -23.70
CA ILE A 196 16.99 -0.47 -23.46
C ILE A 196 17.83 -1.48 -22.69
#